data_0e6ce7b53c88e3fce197c095f23a0cb8
#
_entry.id   0e6ce7b53c88e3fce197c095f23a0cb8
#
_cell.length_a   1.000
_cell.length_b   1.000
_cell.length_c   1.000
_cell.angle_alpha   90.00
_cell.angle_beta   90.00
_cell.angle_gamma   90.00
#
_symmetry.space_group_name_H-M   'P 1'
#
loop_
_entity.id
_entity.type
_entity.pdbx_description
1 polymer ?
#
loop_
_entity_poly.entity_id
_entity_poly.type
_entity_poly.pdbx_seq_one_letter_code
_entity_poly.pdbx_strand_id
1 'polypeptide(L)'
;ERGLRFLLKESVQAPRMGVGFNGRYDVRDWGHIEALETLLRMQQLDRVPTDLETPVKNLITTLIKTLEENEIKGGGWNYSRSRRGASPASPFMTAPAVLALFRARELGYDIDTGIIERALDTIENARLESGAVQYSTNPERATGEGFEALEGACARMAVSELALSLGGRSSLDRVRFSVKSFFDHWKWLERRRAQTGTHNPPFYIAPYYFFYGHLHVARAIELLPKEEQEKARLQLLKLLWQVRDPEGTWNDRVFPRSACYGTAMTLLALKSPATPLPAEFKPVEIKKPLPKPKEENEKAENEKAEKSEPVSL
;
A
#
# COMPACT_ATOMS: atom_id res chain seq x y z
N GLU A 1 -23.94 8.41 -2.62
CA GLU A 1 -24.51 8.46 -1.27
C GLU A 1 -24.85 7.08 -0.73
N ARG A 2 -25.69 6.22 -1.40
CA ARG A 2 -26.06 4.88 -0.92
C ARG A 2 -24.88 3.99 -0.55
N GLY A 3 -23.83 3.95 -1.38
CA GLY A 3 -22.63 3.17 -1.10
C GLY A 3 -21.87 3.68 0.12
N LEU A 4 -21.81 5.00 0.32
CA LEU A 4 -21.17 5.59 1.50
C LEU A 4 -21.96 5.22 2.79
N ARG A 5 -23.28 5.34 2.77
CA ARG A 5 -24.13 4.94 3.92
C ARG A 5 -24.03 3.45 4.23
N PHE A 6 -23.92 2.60 3.19
CA PHE A 6 -23.66 1.18 3.36
C PHE A 6 -22.27 0.93 4.02
N LEU A 7 -21.23 1.59 3.52
CA LEU A 7 -19.87 1.45 4.07
C LEU A 7 -19.82 1.87 5.55
N LEU A 8 -20.43 3.00 5.90
CA LEU A 8 -20.51 3.47 7.28
C LEU A 8 -21.25 2.49 8.18
N LYS A 9 -22.37 1.94 7.71
CA LYS A 9 -23.19 0.99 8.48
C LYS A 9 -22.44 -0.32 8.74
N GLU A 10 -21.88 -0.93 7.70
CA GLU A 10 -21.16 -2.20 7.82
C GLU A 10 -19.89 -2.06 8.65
N SER A 11 -19.15 -0.98 8.48
CA SER A 11 -17.92 -0.73 9.22
C SER A 11 -18.16 -0.51 10.72
N VAL A 12 -19.26 0.17 11.08
CA VAL A 12 -19.63 0.42 12.48
C VAL A 12 -20.24 -0.81 13.14
N GLN A 13 -21.01 -1.61 12.41
CA GLN A 13 -21.72 -2.77 12.96
C GLN A 13 -20.91 -4.07 12.92
N ALA A 14 -19.84 -4.13 12.13
CA ALA A 14 -19.08 -5.36 11.99
C ALA A 14 -18.12 -5.54 13.17
N PRO A 15 -18.33 -6.53 14.05
CA PRO A 15 -17.34 -6.93 15.07
C PRO A 15 -16.00 -7.40 14.46
N ARG A 16 -15.88 -7.24 13.14
CA ARG A 16 -14.73 -7.63 12.32
C ARG A 16 -13.69 -6.52 12.18
N MET A 17 -14.00 -5.28 12.56
CA MET A 17 -13.05 -4.15 12.51
C MET A 17 -12.04 -4.18 13.66
N GLY A 18 -12.31 -4.96 14.71
CA GLY A 18 -11.42 -5.08 15.88
C GLY A 18 -10.27 -6.05 15.69
N VAL A 19 -9.29 -5.92 16.58
CA VAL A 19 -8.18 -6.89 16.73
C VAL A 19 -8.78 -8.23 17.14
N GLY A 20 -8.70 -9.21 16.32
CA GLY A 20 -9.22 -10.53 16.63
C GLY A 20 -10.31 -11.00 15.65
N PHE A 21 -9.98 -12.02 14.91
CA PHE A 21 -10.83 -12.66 13.95
C PHE A 21 -10.85 -14.17 14.20
N ASN A 22 -12.05 -14.75 14.31
CA ASN A 22 -12.23 -16.17 14.58
C ASN A 22 -12.47 -17.01 13.31
N GLY A 23 -12.43 -16.36 12.11
CA GLY A 23 -12.58 -17.03 10.84
C GLY A 23 -11.34 -17.81 10.41
N ARG A 24 -11.48 -18.62 9.36
CA ARG A 24 -10.39 -19.43 8.81
C ARG A 24 -9.45 -18.61 7.91
N TYR A 25 -9.96 -17.60 7.23
CA TYR A 25 -9.23 -16.77 6.27
C TYR A 25 -9.58 -15.32 6.48
N ASP A 26 -8.62 -14.55 6.97
CA ASP A 26 -8.79 -13.14 7.28
C ASP A 26 -8.18 -12.30 6.15
N VAL A 27 -8.98 -11.44 5.54
CA VAL A 27 -8.59 -10.49 4.50
C VAL A 27 -9.05 -9.07 4.82
N ARG A 28 -9.29 -8.78 6.08
CA ARG A 28 -9.87 -7.52 6.53
C ARG A 28 -9.02 -6.31 6.20
N ASP A 29 -7.69 -6.44 6.25
CA ASP A 29 -6.80 -5.32 5.95
C ASP A 29 -6.96 -4.83 4.52
N TRP A 30 -7.28 -5.71 3.57
CA TRP A 30 -7.68 -5.28 2.22
C TRP A 30 -8.89 -4.33 2.27
N GLY A 31 -9.94 -4.75 2.97
CA GLY A 31 -11.14 -3.92 3.15
C GLY A 31 -10.88 -2.62 3.89
N HIS A 32 -10.00 -2.62 4.91
CA HIS A 32 -9.61 -1.43 5.65
C HIS A 32 -8.88 -0.41 4.75
N ILE A 33 -7.91 -0.86 3.95
CA ILE A 33 -7.13 -0.01 3.05
C ILE A 33 -8.03 0.62 1.98
N GLU A 34 -8.87 -0.19 1.32
CA GLU A 34 -9.77 0.30 0.27
C GLU A 34 -10.86 1.23 0.81
N ALA A 35 -11.37 0.94 2.02
CA ALA A 35 -12.32 1.82 2.69
C ALA A 35 -11.68 3.16 3.05
N LEU A 36 -10.48 3.14 3.64
CA LEU A 36 -9.73 4.34 4.00
C LEU A 36 -9.47 5.21 2.76
N GLU A 37 -8.89 4.64 1.70
CA GLU A 37 -8.62 5.37 0.45
C GLU A 37 -9.91 5.95 -0.15
N THR A 38 -11.02 5.21 -0.14
CA THR A 38 -12.31 5.67 -0.66
C THR A 38 -12.82 6.87 0.12
N LEU A 39 -12.81 6.82 1.44
CA LEU A 39 -13.31 7.90 2.30
C LEU A 39 -12.45 9.15 2.19
N LEU A 40 -11.13 8.99 2.20
CA LEU A 40 -10.19 10.10 2.03
C LEU A 40 -10.35 10.79 0.67
N ARG A 41 -10.54 10.02 -0.41
CA ARG A 41 -10.81 10.57 -1.74
C ARG A 41 -12.13 11.32 -1.80
N MET A 42 -13.17 10.80 -1.17
CA MET A 42 -14.45 11.51 -1.10
C MET A 42 -14.31 12.83 -0.35
N GLN A 43 -13.55 12.86 0.74
CA GLN A 43 -13.27 14.08 1.49
C GLN A 43 -12.44 15.06 0.66
N GLN A 44 -11.35 14.61 0.01
CA GLN A 44 -10.50 15.46 -0.85
C GLN A 44 -11.27 16.10 -2.01
N LEU A 45 -12.29 15.43 -2.51
CA LEU A 45 -13.09 15.89 -3.66
C LEU A 45 -14.40 16.58 -3.25
N ASP A 46 -14.59 16.93 -1.98
CA ASP A 46 -15.83 17.52 -1.44
C ASP A 46 -17.09 16.73 -1.83
N ARG A 47 -17.01 15.39 -1.76
CA ARG A 47 -18.10 14.47 -2.12
C ARG A 47 -18.77 13.82 -0.90
N VAL A 48 -18.38 14.20 0.29
CA VAL A 48 -19.01 13.73 1.53
C VAL A 48 -20.26 14.60 1.78
N PRO A 49 -21.46 14.02 1.86
CA PRO A 49 -22.65 14.77 2.27
C PRO A 49 -22.47 15.37 3.68
N THR A 50 -22.98 16.57 3.89
CA THR A 50 -22.79 17.31 5.16
C THR A 50 -23.28 16.51 6.38
N ASP A 51 -24.39 15.78 6.26
CA ASP A 51 -24.91 14.94 7.33
C ASP A 51 -24.03 13.70 7.65
N LEU A 52 -23.06 13.39 6.79
CA LEU A 52 -22.13 12.26 6.94
C LEU A 52 -20.70 12.66 7.25
N GLU A 53 -20.36 13.95 7.32
CA GLU A 53 -18.99 14.43 7.58
C GLU A 53 -18.40 13.86 8.88
N THR A 54 -19.14 13.97 9.98
CA THR A 54 -18.68 13.46 11.28
C THR A 54 -18.55 11.92 11.30
N PRO A 55 -19.53 11.12 10.85
CA PRO A 55 -19.38 9.68 10.73
C PRO A 55 -18.20 9.25 9.84
N VAL A 56 -17.98 9.94 8.71
CA VAL A 56 -16.85 9.67 7.81
C VAL A 56 -15.53 9.94 8.49
N LYS A 57 -15.38 11.11 9.15
CA LYS A 57 -14.16 11.47 9.88
C LYS A 57 -13.85 10.46 10.99
N ASN A 58 -14.84 10.05 11.74
CA ASN A 58 -14.69 9.06 12.80
C ASN A 58 -14.23 7.70 12.25
N LEU A 59 -14.82 7.25 11.12
CA LEU A 59 -14.42 6.00 10.49
C LEU A 59 -13.00 6.08 9.91
N ILE A 60 -12.62 7.19 9.30
CA ILE A 60 -11.24 7.40 8.82
C ILE A 60 -10.26 7.25 9.99
N THR A 61 -10.50 7.95 11.11
CA THR A 61 -9.64 7.86 12.31
C THR A 61 -9.57 6.41 12.84
N THR A 62 -10.69 5.70 12.85
CA THR A 62 -10.73 4.29 13.26
C THR A 62 -9.91 3.39 12.33
N LEU A 63 -10.03 3.60 11.02
CA LEU A 63 -9.29 2.81 10.01
C LEU A 63 -7.79 3.05 10.09
N ILE A 64 -7.36 4.30 10.27
CA ILE A 64 -5.95 4.65 10.48
C ILE A 64 -5.42 3.89 11.70
N LYS A 65 -6.08 4.02 12.84
CA LYS A 65 -5.68 3.32 14.06
C LYS A 65 -5.65 1.79 13.88
N THR A 66 -6.62 1.24 13.15
CA THR A 66 -6.65 -0.20 12.86
C THR A 66 -5.46 -0.63 12.01
N LEU A 67 -5.05 0.17 11.02
CA LEU A 67 -3.85 -0.12 10.23
C LEU A 67 -2.58 0.00 11.08
N GLU A 68 -2.49 1.00 11.96
CA GLU A 68 -1.37 1.12 12.91
C GLU A 68 -1.25 -0.11 13.82
N GLU A 69 -2.37 -0.60 14.36
CA GLU A 69 -2.42 -1.81 15.20
C GLU A 69 -2.11 -3.10 14.43
N ASN A 70 -2.37 -3.14 13.13
CA ASN A 70 -2.16 -4.30 12.27
C ASN A 70 -0.81 -4.30 11.56
N GLU A 71 0.03 -3.28 11.77
CA GLU A 71 1.37 -3.26 11.20
C GLU A 71 2.15 -4.52 11.59
N ILE A 72 2.80 -5.13 10.61
CA ILE A 72 3.64 -6.31 10.82
C ILE A 72 4.99 -5.86 11.40
N LYS A 73 5.50 -6.62 12.34
CA LYS A 73 6.82 -6.35 12.93
C LYS A 73 7.89 -6.25 11.83
N GLY A 74 8.51 -5.09 11.73
CA GLY A 74 9.49 -4.78 10.68
C GLY A 74 8.92 -3.93 9.53
N GLY A 75 7.63 -3.64 9.57
CA GLY A 75 6.96 -2.72 8.64
C GLY A 75 6.03 -3.40 7.63
N GLY A 76 5.01 -2.65 7.22
CA GLY A 76 4.07 -3.06 6.20
C GLY A 76 2.92 -3.95 6.66
N TRP A 77 2.14 -4.39 5.69
CA TRP A 77 0.90 -5.15 5.91
C TRP A 77 0.82 -6.38 5.03
N ASN A 78 -0.03 -7.31 5.47
CA ASN A 78 -0.52 -8.43 4.67
C ASN A 78 -2.05 -8.42 4.71
N TYR A 79 -2.72 -9.45 4.21
CA TYR A 79 -4.19 -9.55 4.19
C TYR A 79 -4.82 -9.44 5.56
N SER A 80 -4.13 -9.93 6.58
CA SER A 80 -4.55 -9.85 7.97
C SER A 80 -3.37 -9.89 8.92
N ARG A 81 -3.62 -9.47 10.16
CA ARG A 81 -2.68 -9.68 11.25
C ARG A 81 -2.56 -11.17 11.55
N SER A 82 -1.39 -11.76 11.38
CA SER A 82 -1.16 -13.16 11.68
C SER A 82 -1.22 -13.44 13.19
N ARG A 83 -2.01 -14.43 13.58
CA ARG A 83 -2.05 -14.95 14.96
C ARG A 83 -0.94 -15.95 15.30
N ARG A 84 -0.24 -16.47 14.28
CA ARG A 84 0.73 -17.57 14.41
C ARG A 84 2.19 -17.16 14.27
N GLY A 85 2.53 -15.94 14.63
CA GLY A 85 3.86 -15.38 14.44
C GLY A 85 3.89 -14.33 13.33
N ALA A 86 5.07 -13.79 13.04
CA ALA A 86 5.23 -12.76 12.04
C ALA A 86 4.92 -13.31 10.64
N SER A 87 3.74 -13.00 10.12
CA SER A 87 3.52 -13.13 8.67
C SER A 87 4.43 -12.14 7.95
N PRO A 88 5.11 -12.54 6.88
CA PRO A 88 5.84 -11.59 6.07
C PRO A 88 4.88 -10.56 5.47
N ALA A 89 5.33 -9.31 5.37
CA ALA A 89 4.57 -8.28 4.69
C ALA A 89 4.42 -8.60 3.20
N SER A 90 3.38 -8.06 2.59
CA SER A 90 3.16 -8.14 1.15
C SER A 90 3.20 -6.74 0.54
N PRO A 91 4.12 -6.44 -0.39
CA PRO A 91 4.11 -5.17 -1.12
C PRO A 91 2.78 -4.86 -1.80
N PHE A 92 2.06 -5.91 -2.23
CA PHE A 92 0.72 -5.80 -2.79
C PHE A 92 -0.28 -5.13 -1.84
N MET A 93 -0.15 -5.36 -0.52
CA MET A 93 -0.97 -4.75 0.51
C MET A 93 -0.33 -3.48 1.07
N THR A 94 0.98 -3.49 1.23
CA THR A 94 1.74 -2.41 1.86
C THR A 94 1.73 -1.14 1.03
N ALA A 95 1.91 -1.23 -0.30
CA ALA A 95 1.97 -0.04 -1.14
C ALA A 95 0.64 0.74 -1.19
N PRO A 96 -0.54 0.12 -1.38
CA PRO A 96 -1.82 0.84 -1.26
C PRO A 96 -2.05 1.43 0.13
N ALA A 97 -1.65 0.74 1.21
CA ALA A 97 -1.75 1.27 2.58
C ALA A 97 -0.93 2.55 2.75
N VAL A 98 0.32 2.55 2.28
CA VAL A 98 1.19 3.74 2.30
C VAL A 98 0.57 4.90 1.51
N LEU A 99 0.01 4.65 0.32
CA LEU A 99 -0.65 5.69 -0.48
C LEU A 99 -1.87 6.28 0.24
N ALA A 100 -2.66 5.44 0.92
CA ALA A 100 -3.78 5.91 1.74
C ALA A 100 -3.31 6.73 2.94
N LEU A 101 -2.21 6.32 3.62
CA LEU A 101 -1.63 7.08 4.73
C LEU A 101 -1.02 8.41 4.28
N PHE A 102 -0.39 8.48 3.08
CA PHE A 102 0.05 9.75 2.52
C PHE A 102 -1.11 10.73 2.34
N ARG A 103 -2.23 10.24 1.76
CA ARG A 103 -3.43 11.05 1.57
C ARG A 103 -4.07 11.47 2.90
N ALA A 104 -4.12 10.58 3.88
CA ALA A 104 -4.63 10.90 5.21
C ALA A 104 -3.81 12.03 5.85
N ARG A 105 -2.48 11.96 5.75
CA ARG A 105 -1.58 13.02 6.22
C ARG A 105 -1.78 14.34 5.48
N GLU A 106 -1.90 14.30 4.15
CA GLU A 106 -2.22 15.48 3.32
C GLU A 106 -3.50 16.17 3.78
N LEU A 107 -4.51 15.40 4.20
CA LEU A 107 -5.78 15.91 4.72
C LEU A 107 -5.77 16.27 6.21
N GLY A 108 -4.60 16.24 6.86
CA GLY A 108 -4.41 16.67 8.23
C GLY A 108 -4.75 15.65 9.31
N TYR A 109 -4.87 14.36 8.96
CA TYR A 109 -4.98 13.31 9.96
C TYR A 109 -3.64 13.04 10.63
N ASP A 110 -3.69 12.76 11.93
CA ASP A 110 -2.51 12.37 12.72
C ASP A 110 -2.11 10.93 12.36
N ILE A 111 -0.87 10.76 11.92
CA ILE A 111 -0.30 9.48 11.48
C ILE A 111 1.09 9.33 12.09
N ASP A 112 1.38 8.18 12.69
CA ASP A 112 2.76 7.83 13.04
C ASP A 112 3.61 7.72 11.78
N THR A 113 4.47 8.71 11.56
CA THR A 113 5.36 8.73 10.38
C THR A 113 6.37 7.59 10.37
N GLY A 114 6.69 7.02 11.53
CA GLY A 114 7.57 5.85 11.63
C GLY A 114 6.99 4.61 10.95
N ILE A 115 5.66 4.43 10.97
CA ILE A 115 4.99 3.35 10.24
C ILE A 115 5.18 3.49 8.74
N ILE A 116 5.05 4.73 8.23
CA ILE A 116 5.25 5.02 6.80
C ILE A 116 6.69 4.69 6.39
N GLU A 117 7.67 5.13 7.18
CA GLU A 117 9.09 4.87 6.89
C GLU A 117 9.41 3.38 6.85
N ARG A 118 8.97 2.62 7.85
CA ARG A 118 9.17 1.16 7.89
C ARG A 118 8.45 0.45 6.73
N ALA A 119 7.28 0.93 6.35
CA ALA A 119 6.55 0.38 5.21
C ALA A 119 7.26 0.67 3.87
N LEU A 120 7.82 1.87 3.71
CA LEU A 120 8.64 2.21 2.55
C LEU A 120 9.91 1.36 2.50
N ASP A 121 10.59 1.13 3.63
CA ASP A 121 11.74 0.21 3.73
C ASP A 121 11.34 -1.20 3.27
N THR A 122 10.18 -1.66 3.70
CA THR A 122 9.62 -2.98 3.34
C THR A 122 9.41 -3.11 1.83
N ILE A 123 8.82 -2.08 1.18
CA ILE A 123 8.57 -2.11 -0.27
C ILE A 123 9.90 -2.01 -1.03
N GLU A 124 10.82 -1.15 -0.59
CA GLU A 124 12.11 -0.96 -1.24
C GLU A 124 12.96 -2.22 -1.20
N ASN A 125 13.03 -2.88 -0.03
CA ASN A 125 13.76 -4.14 0.17
C ASN A 125 13.11 -5.33 -0.57
N ALA A 126 11.85 -5.21 -0.99
CA ALA A 126 11.17 -6.24 -1.78
C ALA A 126 11.48 -6.16 -3.28
N ARG A 127 12.28 -5.21 -3.75
CA ARG A 127 12.75 -5.15 -5.13
C ARG A 127 13.79 -6.23 -5.40
N LEU A 128 13.65 -6.93 -6.52
CA LEU A 128 14.61 -7.89 -7.03
C LEU A 128 15.55 -7.22 -8.03
N GLU A 129 16.68 -7.84 -8.32
CA GLU A 129 17.64 -7.35 -9.33
C GLU A 129 17.01 -7.22 -10.73
N SER A 130 16.05 -8.11 -11.07
CA SER A 130 15.26 -8.02 -12.30
C SER A 130 14.36 -6.79 -12.39
N GLY A 131 14.18 -6.06 -11.30
CA GLY A 131 13.21 -4.99 -11.16
C GLY A 131 11.80 -5.46 -10.78
N ALA A 132 11.56 -6.77 -10.70
CA ALA A 132 10.33 -7.30 -10.14
C ALA A 132 10.22 -6.94 -8.66
N VAL A 133 8.99 -6.96 -8.14
CA VAL A 133 8.72 -6.76 -6.71
C VAL A 133 8.18 -8.06 -6.12
N GLN A 134 8.70 -8.49 -4.99
CA GLN A 134 8.28 -9.71 -4.32
C GLN A 134 6.77 -9.69 -4.01
N TYR A 135 6.16 -10.87 -4.01
CA TYR A 135 4.80 -11.04 -3.52
C TYR A 135 4.73 -10.96 -1.98
N SER A 136 5.74 -11.48 -1.34
CA SER A 136 5.88 -11.54 0.11
C SER A 136 7.34 -11.33 0.49
N THR A 137 7.60 -10.59 1.54
CA THR A 137 8.95 -10.32 2.03
C THR A 137 9.62 -11.53 2.73
N ASN A 138 9.14 -12.74 2.48
CA ASN A 138 9.80 -13.96 2.92
C ASN A 138 11.07 -14.19 2.07
N PRO A 139 12.28 -14.12 2.66
CA PRO A 139 13.52 -14.31 1.91
C PRO A 139 13.63 -15.66 1.17
N GLU A 140 13.01 -16.72 1.73
CA GLU A 140 13.01 -18.06 1.12
C GLU A 140 12.24 -18.12 -0.20
N ARG A 141 11.42 -17.12 -0.49
CA ARG A 141 10.60 -17.01 -1.71
C ARG A 141 11.16 -16.05 -2.76
N ALA A 142 12.28 -15.38 -2.47
CA ALA A 142 12.92 -14.43 -3.39
C ALA A 142 13.67 -15.15 -4.52
N THR A 143 13.00 -16.07 -5.23
CA THR A 143 13.65 -16.91 -6.25
C THR A 143 13.74 -16.27 -7.63
N GLY A 144 13.01 -15.17 -7.87
CA GLY A 144 12.87 -14.57 -9.21
C GLY A 144 12.00 -15.37 -10.18
N GLU A 145 11.37 -16.46 -9.72
CA GLU A 145 10.52 -17.36 -10.51
C GLU A 145 9.06 -17.29 -10.11
N GLY A 146 8.18 -17.79 -10.93
CA GLY A 146 6.75 -17.86 -10.67
C GLY A 146 6.14 -16.50 -10.31
N PHE A 147 5.73 -16.30 -9.06
CA PHE A 147 5.23 -15.02 -8.55
C PHE A 147 6.27 -13.90 -8.65
N GLU A 148 7.53 -14.22 -8.56
CA GLU A 148 8.64 -13.27 -8.49
C GLU A 148 9.25 -12.97 -9.85
N ALA A 149 8.86 -13.71 -10.92
CA ALA A 149 9.18 -13.35 -12.29
C ALA A 149 8.47 -12.03 -12.67
N LEU A 150 8.99 -11.32 -13.67
CA LEU A 150 8.38 -10.06 -14.15
C LEU A 150 6.92 -10.27 -14.54
N GLU A 151 6.61 -11.37 -15.19
CA GLU A 151 5.25 -11.77 -15.57
C GLU A 151 4.32 -11.96 -14.37
N GLY A 152 4.86 -12.52 -13.28
CA GLY A 152 4.13 -12.73 -12.03
C GLY A 152 3.99 -11.46 -11.19
N ALA A 153 4.92 -10.53 -11.34
CA ALA A 153 5.03 -9.30 -10.55
C ALA A 153 4.38 -8.07 -11.20
N CYS A 154 4.19 -8.06 -12.53
CA CYS A 154 3.87 -6.86 -13.32
C CYS A 154 2.65 -6.08 -12.81
N ALA A 155 1.66 -6.75 -12.21
CA ALA A 155 0.47 -6.07 -11.68
C ALA A 155 0.69 -5.33 -10.35
N ARG A 156 1.78 -5.65 -9.60
CA ARG A 156 2.07 -5.00 -8.31
C ARG A 156 3.29 -4.07 -8.34
N MET A 157 4.08 -4.11 -9.43
CA MET A 157 5.25 -3.25 -9.58
C MET A 157 4.88 -1.76 -9.62
N ALA A 158 3.87 -1.40 -10.38
CA ALA A 158 3.48 -0.01 -10.57
C ALA A 158 3.01 0.66 -9.27
N VAL A 159 2.25 -0.03 -8.42
CA VAL A 159 1.81 0.52 -7.13
C VAL A 159 2.98 0.66 -6.16
N SER A 160 3.91 -0.28 -6.18
CA SER A 160 5.12 -0.22 -5.35
C SER A 160 6.01 0.95 -5.74
N GLU A 161 6.27 1.13 -7.04
CA GLU A 161 7.07 2.26 -7.54
C GLU A 161 6.34 3.60 -7.37
N LEU A 162 5.02 3.64 -7.46
CA LEU A 162 4.22 4.83 -7.14
C LEU A 162 4.39 5.24 -5.67
N ALA A 163 4.24 4.30 -4.73
CA ALA A 163 4.40 4.57 -3.31
C ALA A 163 5.83 5.02 -2.98
N LEU A 164 6.84 4.33 -3.53
CA LEU A 164 8.23 4.68 -3.35
C LEU A 164 8.59 6.02 -4.00
N SER A 165 8.02 6.35 -5.15
CA SER A 165 8.25 7.64 -5.82
C SER A 165 7.72 8.79 -4.98
N LEU A 166 6.48 8.69 -4.48
CA LEU A 166 5.90 9.69 -3.59
C LEU A 166 6.59 9.74 -2.22
N GLY A 167 7.24 8.64 -1.82
CA GLY A 167 8.11 8.56 -0.64
C GLY A 167 9.55 9.03 -0.86
N GLY A 168 9.90 9.54 -2.05
CA GLY A 168 11.27 9.99 -2.37
C GLY A 168 12.30 8.86 -2.53
N ARG A 169 11.86 7.60 -2.74
CA ARG A 169 12.71 6.40 -2.78
C ARG A 169 12.68 5.66 -4.12
N SER A 170 12.19 6.30 -5.18
CA SER A 170 12.19 5.76 -6.53
C SER A 170 12.67 6.79 -7.55
N SER A 171 12.89 6.35 -8.77
CA SER A 171 13.25 7.21 -9.90
C SER A 171 12.21 7.11 -11.01
N LEU A 172 12.21 8.12 -11.88
CA LEU A 172 11.35 8.12 -13.06
C LEU A 172 11.58 6.88 -13.95
N ASP A 173 12.81 6.40 -14.05
CA ASP A 173 13.14 5.22 -14.86
C ASP A 173 12.54 3.94 -14.25
N ARG A 174 12.49 3.83 -12.92
CA ARG A 174 11.81 2.71 -12.25
C ARG A 174 10.31 2.75 -12.46
N VAL A 175 9.71 3.94 -12.41
CA VAL A 175 8.29 4.11 -12.75
C VAL A 175 8.02 3.72 -14.19
N ARG A 176 8.82 4.19 -15.15
CA ARG A 176 8.72 3.78 -16.58
C ARG A 176 8.83 2.28 -16.74
N PHE A 177 9.83 1.67 -16.08
CA PHE A 177 10.04 0.24 -16.14
C PHE A 177 8.84 -0.54 -15.63
N SER A 178 8.24 -0.12 -14.51
CA SER A 178 7.07 -0.77 -13.95
C SER A 178 5.84 -0.68 -14.85
N VAL A 179 5.59 0.50 -15.46
CA VAL A 179 4.52 0.72 -16.43
C VAL A 179 4.75 -0.11 -17.70
N LYS A 180 5.99 -0.09 -18.22
CA LYS A 180 6.37 -0.90 -19.39
C LYS A 180 6.20 -2.40 -19.12
N SER A 181 6.67 -2.90 -17.98
CA SER A 181 6.55 -4.30 -17.59
C SER A 181 5.09 -4.75 -17.52
N PHE A 182 4.18 -3.90 -17.05
CA PHE A 182 2.76 -4.21 -17.08
C PHE A 182 2.26 -4.44 -18.52
N PHE A 183 2.60 -3.57 -19.45
CA PHE A 183 2.16 -3.71 -20.84
C PHE A 183 2.81 -4.90 -21.54
N ASP A 184 4.09 -5.14 -21.35
CA ASP A 184 4.84 -6.24 -21.96
C ASP A 184 4.30 -7.61 -21.50
N HIS A 185 3.89 -7.70 -20.24
CA HIS A 185 3.43 -8.95 -19.63
C HIS A 185 1.91 -9.06 -19.45
N TRP A 186 1.15 -8.06 -19.91
CA TRP A 186 -0.30 -8.00 -19.80
C TRP A 186 -1.03 -9.28 -20.26
N LYS A 187 -0.53 -9.91 -21.31
CA LYS A 187 -1.09 -11.17 -21.84
C LYS A 187 -1.20 -12.29 -20.81
N TRP A 188 -0.29 -12.29 -19.80
CA TRP A 188 -0.31 -13.29 -18.76
C TRP A 188 -1.40 -13.00 -17.72
N LEU A 189 -1.64 -11.73 -17.44
CA LEU A 189 -2.75 -11.30 -16.60
C LEU A 189 -4.08 -11.65 -17.27
N GLU A 190 -4.24 -11.36 -18.58
CA GLU A 190 -5.45 -11.68 -19.34
C GLU A 190 -5.68 -13.19 -19.45
N ARG A 191 -4.65 -13.95 -19.76
CA ARG A 191 -4.73 -15.42 -19.76
C ARG A 191 -5.20 -15.94 -18.41
N ARG A 192 -4.72 -15.36 -17.34
CA ARG A 192 -5.09 -15.77 -15.99
C ARG A 192 -6.51 -15.38 -15.64
N ARG A 193 -6.96 -14.20 -16.02
CA ARG A 193 -8.34 -13.74 -15.85
C ARG A 193 -9.34 -14.70 -16.52
N ALA A 194 -8.99 -15.24 -17.67
CA ALA A 194 -9.84 -16.15 -18.41
C ALA A 194 -9.96 -17.56 -17.81
N GLN A 195 -9.18 -17.88 -16.77
CA GLN A 195 -9.13 -19.22 -16.16
C GLN A 195 -9.84 -19.27 -14.81
N THR A 196 -10.37 -20.42 -14.44
CA THR A 196 -10.88 -20.71 -13.10
C THR A 196 -9.76 -21.02 -12.11
N GLY A 197 -10.05 -20.97 -10.81
CA GLY A 197 -9.07 -21.20 -9.74
C GLY A 197 -8.35 -19.93 -9.32
N THR A 198 -7.57 -19.98 -8.23
CA THR A 198 -6.94 -18.77 -7.67
C THR A 198 -5.49 -18.60 -8.14
N HIS A 199 -4.68 -19.65 -8.07
CA HIS A 199 -3.26 -19.59 -8.41
C HIS A 199 -2.90 -20.73 -9.35
N ASN A 200 -2.67 -20.44 -10.63
CA ASN A 200 -2.31 -21.43 -11.65
C ASN A 200 -0.94 -21.14 -12.24
N PRO A 201 -0.15 -22.17 -12.57
CA PRO A 201 1.12 -22.01 -13.25
C PRO A 201 0.94 -21.32 -14.63
N PRO A 202 2.01 -20.74 -15.22
CA PRO A 202 3.38 -20.78 -14.70
C PRO A 202 3.69 -19.73 -13.65
N PHE A 203 2.94 -18.61 -13.58
CA PHE A 203 3.29 -17.47 -12.74
C PHE A 203 2.40 -17.32 -11.49
N TYR A 204 1.47 -18.23 -11.27
CA TYR A 204 0.59 -18.28 -10.10
C TYR A 204 -0.14 -16.98 -9.78
N ILE A 205 -0.35 -16.11 -10.76
CA ILE A 205 -1.07 -14.84 -10.63
C ILE A 205 -2.51 -15.13 -10.23
N ALA A 206 -3.05 -14.40 -9.26
CA ALA A 206 -4.48 -14.46 -8.96
C ALA A 206 -5.28 -13.55 -9.90
N PRO A 207 -6.51 -13.95 -10.30
CA PRO A 207 -7.31 -13.16 -11.26
C PRO A 207 -7.60 -11.73 -10.81
N TYR A 208 -7.78 -11.48 -9.50
CA TYR A 208 -8.07 -10.15 -8.97
C TYR A 208 -6.91 -9.16 -9.15
N TYR A 209 -5.68 -9.62 -9.44
CA TYR A 209 -4.57 -8.75 -9.83
C TYR A 209 -4.81 -8.04 -11.16
N PHE A 210 -5.69 -8.54 -12.01
CA PHE A 210 -5.93 -7.98 -13.32
C PHE A 210 -6.37 -6.52 -13.24
N PHE A 211 -7.53 -6.24 -12.65
CA PHE A 211 -8.03 -4.86 -12.54
C PHE A 211 -7.31 -4.03 -11.47
N TYR A 212 -6.77 -4.67 -10.45
CA TYR A 212 -5.86 -4.03 -9.52
C TYR A 212 -4.64 -3.44 -10.26
N GLY A 213 -3.99 -4.23 -11.10
CA GLY A 213 -2.85 -3.78 -11.90
C GLY A 213 -3.21 -2.61 -12.82
N HIS A 214 -4.36 -2.68 -13.49
CA HIS A 214 -4.83 -1.58 -14.37
C HIS A 214 -5.04 -0.27 -13.60
N LEU A 215 -5.65 -0.31 -12.42
CA LEU A 215 -5.81 0.89 -11.58
C LEU A 215 -4.48 1.50 -11.19
N HIS A 216 -3.56 0.69 -10.70
CA HIS A 216 -2.30 1.21 -10.18
C HIS A 216 -1.34 1.64 -11.30
N VAL A 217 -1.38 0.97 -12.46
CA VAL A 217 -0.66 1.44 -13.66
C VAL A 217 -1.22 2.77 -14.13
N ALA A 218 -2.55 2.93 -14.16
CA ALA A 218 -3.17 4.21 -14.51
C ALA A 218 -2.68 5.35 -13.58
N ARG A 219 -2.55 5.08 -12.29
CA ARG A 219 -2.03 6.07 -11.32
C ARG A 219 -0.53 6.33 -11.50
N ALA A 220 0.27 5.30 -11.77
CA ALA A 220 1.70 5.45 -12.00
C ALA A 220 2.01 6.21 -13.31
N ILE A 221 1.19 6.07 -14.33
CA ILE A 221 1.28 6.85 -15.58
C ILE A 221 1.26 8.36 -15.29
N GLU A 222 0.54 8.82 -14.27
CA GLU A 222 0.45 10.24 -13.92
C GLU A 222 1.78 10.83 -13.39
N LEU A 223 2.76 9.99 -13.04
CA LEU A 223 4.13 10.40 -12.69
C LEU A 223 5.05 10.55 -13.90
N LEU A 224 4.65 10.04 -15.07
CA LEU A 224 5.47 10.11 -16.28
C LEU A 224 5.44 11.53 -16.88
N PRO A 225 6.41 11.90 -17.75
CA PRO A 225 6.31 13.10 -18.58
C PRO A 225 5.03 13.10 -19.44
N LYS A 226 4.49 14.28 -19.71
CA LYS A 226 3.19 14.43 -20.41
C LYS A 226 3.12 13.69 -21.75
N GLU A 227 4.21 13.69 -22.51
CA GLU A 227 4.31 13.04 -23.81
C GLU A 227 4.21 11.52 -23.71
N GLU A 228 4.70 10.94 -22.60
CA GLU A 228 4.62 9.53 -22.31
C GLU A 228 3.24 9.14 -21.73
N GLN A 229 2.64 10.04 -20.92
CA GLN A 229 1.32 9.81 -20.30
C GLN A 229 0.26 9.54 -21.36
N GLU A 230 0.14 10.38 -22.40
CA GLU A 230 -0.90 10.25 -23.40
C GLU A 230 -0.83 8.90 -24.13
N LYS A 231 0.36 8.51 -24.56
CA LYS A 231 0.59 7.21 -25.21
C LYS A 231 0.22 6.04 -24.30
N ALA A 232 0.66 6.08 -23.05
CA ALA A 232 0.40 5.02 -22.08
C ALA A 232 -1.09 4.93 -21.70
N ARG A 233 -1.77 6.07 -21.52
CA ARG A 233 -3.22 6.12 -21.28
C ARG A 233 -4.02 5.52 -22.44
N LEU A 234 -3.67 5.86 -23.68
CA LEU A 234 -4.33 5.28 -24.86
C LEU A 234 -4.13 3.76 -24.95
N GLN A 235 -2.93 3.29 -24.63
CA GLN A 235 -2.66 1.85 -24.60
C GLN A 235 -3.49 1.16 -23.52
N LEU A 236 -3.51 1.71 -22.29
CA LEU A 236 -4.30 1.18 -21.18
C LEU A 236 -5.80 1.15 -21.50
N LEU A 237 -6.30 2.23 -22.11
CA LEU A 237 -7.71 2.33 -22.53
C LEU A 237 -8.08 1.22 -23.53
N LYS A 238 -7.22 0.97 -24.54
CA LYS A 238 -7.44 -0.12 -25.50
C LYS A 238 -7.54 -1.47 -24.80
N LEU A 239 -6.65 -1.77 -23.86
CA LEU A 239 -6.65 -3.03 -23.12
C LEU A 239 -7.91 -3.19 -22.26
N LEU A 240 -8.33 -2.13 -21.56
CA LEU A 240 -9.57 -2.15 -20.78
C LEU A 240 -10.80 -2.36 -21.66
N TRP A 241 -10.88 -1.68 -22.83
CA TRP A 241 -11.99 -1.85 -23.74
C TRP A 241 -12.06 -3.24 -24.37
N GLN A 242 -10.92 -3.84 -24.66
CA GLN A 242 -10.81 -5.20 -25.21
C GLN A 242 -11.43 -6.26 -24.29
N VAL A 243 -11.42 -6.03 -22.98
CA VAL A 243 -11.91 -6.99 -21.98
C VAL A 243 -13.23 -6.60 -21.34
N ARG A 244 -13.92 -5.60 -21.89
CA ARG A 244 -15.23 -5.20 -21.42
C ARG A 244 -16.27 -6.26 -21.79
N ASP A 245 -17.07 -6.66 -20.82
CA ASP A 245 -18.16 -7.60 -21.02
C ASP A 245 -19.31 -6.95 -21.84
N PRO A 246 -20.09 -7.73 -22.59
CA PRO A 246 -21.20 -7.19 -23.42
C PRO A 246 -22.20 -6.36 -22.62
N GLU A 247 -22.43 -6.70 -21.35
CA GLU A 247 -23.34 -5.98 -20.45
C GLU A 247 -22.76 -4.63 -19.98
N GLY A 248 -21.56 -4.29 -20.41
CA GLY A 248 -20.93 -3.02 -20.08
C GLY A 248 -20.12 -3.02 -18.79
N THR A 249 -19.91 -4.16 -18.18
CA THR A 249 -19.13 -4.36 -16.96
C THR A 249 -17.72 -4.90 -17.25
N TRP A 250 -16.91 -5.04 -16.20
CA TRP A 250 -15.60 -5.70 -16.21
C TRP A 250 -15.53 -6.72 -15.11
N ASN A 251 -15.13 -7.94 -15.41
CA ASN A 251 -15.10 -9.04 -14.47
C ASN A 251 -13.77 -9.80 -14.51
N ASP A 252 -13.11 -9.96 -13.37
CA ASP A 252 -11.90 -10.77 -13.24
C ASP A 252 -12.18 -12.28 -13.14
N ARG A 253 -13.44 -12.66 -13.10
CA ARG A 253 -13.96 -14.05 -13.11
C ARG A 253 -13.59 -14.89 -11.89
N VAL A 254 -13.14 -14.27 -10.79
CA VAL A 254 -12.89 -14.98 -9.51
C VAL A 254 -14.21 -15.51 -8.95
N PHE A 255 -15.23 -14.63 -8.93
CA PHE A 255 -16.58 -14.93 -8.46
C PHE A 255 -17.62 -14.31 -9.39
N PRO A 256 -18.86 -14.84 -9.45
CA PRO A 256 -19.92 -14.21 -10.24
C PRO A 256 -20.15 -12.72 -9.93
N ARG A 257 -19.93 -12.31 -8.67
CA ARG A 257 -20.10 -10.92 -8.20
C ARG A 257 -18.86 -10.06 -8.32
N SER A 258 -17.73 -10.57 -8.79
CA SER A 258 -16.50 -9.78 -8.94
C SER A 258 -16.58 -8.74 -10.06
N ALA A 259 -17.64 -8.75 -10.87
CA ALA A 259 -17.95 -7.68 -11.80
C ALA A 259 -18.06 -6.30 -11.12
N CYS A 260 -18.60 -6.22 -9.89
CA CYS A 260 -18.62 -4.98 -9.12
C CYS A 260 -17.21 -4.47 -8.84
N TYR A 261 -16.30 -5.35 -8.42
CA TYR A 261 -14.90 -5.02 -8.17
C TYR A 261 -14.19 -4.60 -9.46
N GLY A 262 -14.24 -5.43 -10.50
CA GLY A 262 -13.57 -5.15 -11.78
C GLY A 262 -14.05 -3.85 -12.42
N THR A 263 -15.37 -3.59 -12.40
CA THR A 263 -15.96 -2.36 -12.91
C THR A 263 -15.52 -1.14 -12.09
N ALA A 264 -15.53 -1.24 -10.75
CA ALA A 264 -15.08 -0.14 -9.88
C ALA A 264 -13.61 0.20 -10.13
N MET A 265 -12.72 -0.79 -10.15
CA MET A 265 -11.28 -0.61 -10.41
C MET A 265 -11.04 0.01 -11.81
N THR A 266 -11.79 -0.45 -12.83
CA THR A 266 -11.71 0.11 -14.19
C THR A 266 -12.14 1.57 -14.22
N LEU A 267 -13.27 1.91 -13.60
CA LEU A 267 -13.75 3.30 -13.56
C LEU A 267 -12.78 4.21 -12.82
N LEU A 268 -12.16 3.74 -11.75
CA LEU A 268 -11.10 4.47 -11.04
C LEU A 268 -9.86 4.65 -11.92
N ALA A 269 -9.46 3.62 -12.66
CA ALA A 269 -8.34 3.71 -13.62
C ALA A 269 -8.60 4.75 -14.71
N LEU A 270 -9.79 4.74 -15.31
CA LEU A 270 -10.21 5.73 -16.32
C LEU A 270 -10.28 7.16 -15.78
N LYS A 271 -10.53 7.31 -14.48
CA LYS A 271 -10.58 8.63 -13.81
C LYS A 271 -9.22 9.08 -13.27
N SER A 272 -8.18 8.27 -13.32
CA SER A 272 -6.86 8.61 -12.78
C SER A 272 -6.31 9.94 -13.29
N PRO A 273 -6.47 10.34 -14.58
CA PRO A 273 -6.00 11.63 -15.06
C PRO A 273 -6.66 12.86 -14.39
N ALA A 274 -7.85 12.68 -13.86
CA ALA A 274 -8.62 13.73 -13.17
C ALA A 274 -8.65 13.56 -11.65
N THR A 275 -7.85 12.62 -11.12
CA THR A 275 -7.82 12.32 -9.68
C THR A 275 -6.43 12.62 -9.14
N PRO A 276 -6.25 13.57 -8.23
CA PRO A 276 -4.95 13.88 -7.67
C PRO A 276 -4.31 12.65 -7.01
N LEU A 277 -3.02 12.45 -7.25
CA LEU A 277 -2.20 11.56 -6.45
C LEU A 277 -2.07 12.14 -5.04
N PRO A 278 -1.75 11.33 -4.01
CA PRO A 278 -1.34 11.86 -2.72
C PRO A 278 -0.13 12.78 -2.86
N ALA A 279 -0.02 13.77 -1.97
CA ALA A 279 1.16 14.61 -1.90
C ALA A 279 2.42 13.79 -1.57
N GLU A 280 3.58 14.26 -2.02
CA GLU A 280 4.86 13.66 -1.67
C GLU A 280 5.06 13.63 -0.16
N PHE A 281 5.50 12.50 0.33
CA PHE A 281 5.86 12.32 1.71
C PHE A 281 7.25 12.92 1.97
N LYS A 282 7.31 13.92 2.85
CA LYS A 282 8.57 14.43 3.36
C LYS A 282 8.76 13.89 4.77
N PRO A 283 9.83 13.13 5.03
CA PRO A 283 10.17 12.71 6.38
C PRO A 283 10.23 13.92 7.31
N VAL A 284 9.76 13.78 8.55
CA VAL A 284 9.99 14.80 9.56
C VAL A 284 11.48 14.73 9.90
N GLU A 285 12.22 15.83 9.67
CA GLU A 285 13.57 15.93 10.17
C GLU A 285 13.53 15.77 11.70
N ILE A 286 13.93 14.60 12.18
CA ILE A 286 14.17 14.41 13.60
C ILE A 286 15.40 15.27 13.90
N LYS A 287 15.18 16.48 14.46
CA LYS A 287 16.26 17.26 15.03
C LYS A 287 16.95 16.33 16.00
N LYS A 288 18.18 15.91 15.67
CA LYS A 288 19.00 15.12 16.58
C LYS A 288 18.94 15.81 17.94
N PRO A 289 18.60 15.12 19.04
CA PRO A 289 18.64 15.75 20.36
C PRO A 289 20.01 16.38 20.50
N LEU A 290 20.04 17.65 20.96
CA LEU A 290 21.28 18.34 21.29
C LEU A 290 22.11 17.40 22.14
N PRO A 291 23.41 17.23 21.84
CA PRO A 291 24.27 16.39 22.66
C PRO A 291 24.14 16.87 24.11
N LYS A 292 23.82 15.96 25.01
CA LYS A 292 23.78 16.26 26.45
C LYS A 292 25.08 16.96 26.81
N PRO A 293 25.05 18.04 27.62
CA PRO A 293 26.27 18.65 28.12
C PRO A 293 27.13 17.53 28.75
N LYS A 294 28.38 17.46 28.37
CA LYS A 294 29.32 16.54 28.97
C LYS A 294 29.31 16.83 30.47
N GLU A 295 29.00 15.84 31.28
CA GLU A 295 29.17 15.88 32.74
C GLU A 295 30.67 16.04 33.04
N GLU A 296 31.11 17.27 33.27
CA GLU A 296 32.48 17.61 33.68
C GLU A 296 32.72 17.42 35.20
N ASN A 297 31.87 16.67 35.89
CA ASN A 297 31.91 16.62 37.36
C ASN A 297 32.24 15.27 38.01
N GLU A 298 32.65 14.22 37.27
CA GLU A 298 33.07 12.98 37.95
C GLU A 298 34.55 12.85 38.26
N LYS A 299 35.41 13.81 37.83
CA LYS A 299 36.84 13.74 38.18
C LYS A 299 37.24 14.48 39.45
N ALA A 300 36.36 15.37 39.93
CA ALA A 300 36.70 16.15 41.14
C ALA A 300 36.37 15.44 42.48
N GLU A 301 35.53 14.41 42.47
CA GLU A 301 35.20 13.65 43.70
C GLU A 301 36.09 12.45 43.92
N ASN A 302 36.70 11.84 42.89
CA ASN A 302 37.63 10.74 43.06
C ASN A 302 39.04 11.17 43.55
N GLU A 303 39.47 12.41 43.30
CA GLU A 303 40.74 12.92 43.86
C GLU A 303 40.67 13.32 45.33
N LYS A 304 39.46 13.48 45.90
CA LYS A 304 39.28 13.74 47.34
C LYS A 304 39.16 12.50 48.21
N ALA A 305 38.84 11.35 47.63
CA ALA A 305 38.68 10.06 48.34
C ALA A 305 40.02 9.34 48.53
N GLU A 306 41.06 9.60 47.74
CA GLU A 306 42.39 8.96 47.86
C GLU A 306 43.33 9.60 48.87
N LYS A 307 42.94 10.73 49.51
CA LYS A 307 43.79 11.46 50.47
C LYS A 307 43.43 11.30 51.94
N SER A 308 42.59 10.33 52.29
CA SER A 308 42.20 10.06 53.67
C SER A 308 42.34 8.57 54.05
N GLU A 309 43.55 8.05 54.05
CA GLU A 309 43.85 6.82 54.84
C GLU A 309 44.53 7.25 56.13
N PRO A 310 44.04 6.78 57.28
CA PRO A 310 44.69 7.02 58.59
C PRO A 310 45.86 6.10 58.80
N VAL A 311 47.01 6.62 59.13
CA VAL A 311 48.16 5.94 59.66
C VAL A 311 47.74 5.29 61.00
N SER A 312 47.74 3.97 61.09
CA SER A 312 47.62 3.21 62.36
C SER A 312 49.00 2.80 62.88
N LEU A 313 49.23 3.12 64.09
CA LEU A 313 50.30 2.58 64.94
C LEU A 313 50.13 1.09 65.13
#